data_6f7a91d2951d209045b644a995d56da1
#
_entry.id   6f7a91d2951d209045b644a995d56da1
#
_cell.length_a   1.000
_cell.length_b   1.000
_cell.length_c   1.000
_cell.angle_alpha   90.00
_cell.angle_beta   90.00
_cell.angle_gamma   90.00
#
_symmetry.space_group_name_H-M   'P 1'
#
loop_
_entity.id
_entity.type
_entity.pdbx_description
1 polymer ?
#
loop_
_entity_poly.entity_id
_entity_poly.type
_entity_poly.pdbx_seq_one_letter_code
_entity_poly.pdbx_strand_id
1 'polypeptide(L)'
;MSGQSPVNPARKLHDADVVYLYDGSFEGFLCCVFESFAQHELPFAIWTPERETATLYPVKEIPTDHAKARRVFASFRAKLGEETESLVTRDFLSGWEDKELRLIRFLHLAFALGPGTVKRRGHSEVAPLYQMKQSLDWEVDKFQGFVRFQEHDGMLGAVIHPKNYILPLLRGHFCARFPEENFLIYDAVHQAVLLYQNHKAQLMELAEPLTLPPPDEREQQFQELWRQFYKTLEIKARHNEKGRMTHCPKRFWADMTEMKEELK
;
A
#
# COMPACT_ATOMS: atom_id res chain seq x y z
N MET A 1 -20.99 3.47 -32.67
CA MET A 1 -20.68 2.12 -33.18
C MET A 1 -19.33 1.75 -32.59
N SER A 2 -19.34 1.09 -31.45
CA SER A 2 -18.17 0.72 -30.66
C SER A 2 -17.55 -0.56 -31.24
N GLY A 3 -16.40 -0.40 -31.92
CA GLY A 3 -15.62 -1.51 -32.43
C GLY A 3 -15.00 -2.32 -31.29
N GLN A 4 -15.62 -3.42 -30.90
CA GLN A 4 -14.97 -4.47 -30.16
C GLN A 4 -13.99 -5.17 -31.10
N SER A 5 -12.69 -4.98 -30.93
CA SER A 5 -11.70 -5.81 -31.61
C SER A 5 -11.93 -7.26 -31.20
N PRO A 6 -12.03 -8.20 -32.16
CA PRO A 6 -12.27 -9.60 -31.85
C PRO A 6 -11.07 -10.17 -31.07
N VAL A 7 -11.34 -10.76 -29.92
CA VAL A 7 -10.36 -11.57 -29.16
C VAL A 7 -9.97 -12.75 -30.07
N ASN A 8 -8.71 -12.77 -30.49
CA ASN A 8 -8.19 -13.87 -31.32
C ASN A 8 -7.77 -15.03 -30.37
N PRO A 9 -8.50 -16.15 -30.34
CA PRO A 9 -8.26 -17.24 -29.35
C PRO A 9 -6.99 -18.05 -29.58
N ALA A 10 -6.22 -17.76 -30.65
CA ALA A 10 -5.04 -18.55 -31.03
C ALA A 10 -3.69 -17.93 -30.59
N ARG A 11 -3.69 -16.76 -29.98
CA ARG A 11 -2.45 -16.10 -29.60
C ARG A 11 -1.96 -16.66 -28.24
N LYS A 12 -0.76 -17.27 -28.22
CA LYS A 12 -0.12 -17.68 -26.98
C LYS A 12 0.35 -16.45 -26.20
N LEU A 13 0.28 -16.48 -24.87
CA LEU A 13 0.89 -15.47 -24.00
C LEU A 13 2.36 -15.27 -24.38
N HIS A 14 2.79 -14.03 -24.58
CA HIS A 14 4.16 -13.67 -24.96
C HIS A 14 4.60 -12.42 -24.23
N ASP A 15 5.90 -12.29 -23.98
CA ASP A 15 6.49 -11.05 -23.52
C ASP A 15 6.45 -10.02 -24.65
N ALA A 16 5.96 -8.82 -24.36
CA ALA A 16 5.81 -7.75 -25.34
C ALA A 16 6.71 -6.57 -25.00
N ASP A 17 7.35 -6.01 -26.02
CA ASP A 17 8.17 -4.81 -25.93
C ASP A 17 7.29 -3.55 -25.87
N VAL A 18 6.41 -3.48 -24.87
CA VAL A 18 5.48 -2.39 -24.64
C VAL A 18 5.42 -2.03 -23.16
N VAL A 19 5.33 -0.74 -22.87
CA VAL A 19 5.09 -0.24 -21.51
C VAL A 19 3.63 0.17 -21.41
N TYR A 20 2.94 -0.29 -20.37
CA TYR A 20 1.60 0.20 -20.05
C TYR A 20 1.71 1.41 -19.13
N LEU A 21 1.03 2.50 -19.47
CA LEU A 21 0.90 3.69 -18.66
C LEU A 21 -0.55 3.82 -18.18
N TYR A 22 -0.78 3.91 -16.88
CA TYR A 22 -2.09 3.99 -16.27
C TYR A 22 -2.11 5.02 -15.12
N ASP A 23 -3.28 5.35 -14.59
CA ASP A 23 -3.50 6.41 -13.59
C ASP A 23 -3.07 6.09 -12.14
N GLY A 24 -2.48 4.91 -11.88
CA GLY A 24 -2.07 4.48 -10.53
C GLY A 24 -3.20 3.90 -9.68
N SER A 25 -4.46 4.03 -10.08
CA SER A 25 -5.61 3.50 -9.35
C SER A 25 -5.72 1.97 -9.45
N PHE A 26 -6.36 1.34 -8.45
CA PHE A 26 -6.65 -0.09 -8.54
C PHE A 26 -7.54 -0.44 -9.74
N GLU A 27 -8.50 0.43 -10.07
CA GLU A 27 -9.37 0.23 -11.23
C GLU A 27 -8.60 0.34 -12.56
N GLY A 28 -7.65 1.28 -12.65
CA GLY A 28 -6.73 1.38 -13.78
C GLY A 28 -5.83 0.16 -13.92
N PHE A 29 -5.29 -0.36 -12.81
CA PHE A 29 -4.56 -1.63 -12.81
C PHE A 29 -5.42 -2.80 -13.33
N LEU A 30 -6.69 -2.89 -12.93
CA LEU A 30 -7.61 -3.91 -13.45
C LEU A 30 -7.84 -3.76 -14.95
N CYS A 31 -7.77 -2.54 -15.48
CA CYS A 31 -7.80 -2.30 -16.93
C CYS A 31 -6.51 -2.77 -17.61
N CYS A 32 -5.33 -2.62 -16.97
CA CYS A 32 -4.08 -3.22 -17.44
C CYS A 32 -4.17 -4.75 -17.49
N VAL A 33 -4.75 -5.37 -16.46
CA VAL A 33 -5.04 -6.82 -16.44
C VAL A 33 -5.94 -7.20 -17.62
N PHE A 34 -7.04 -6.46 -17.82
CA PHE A 34 -7.95 -6.71 -18.94
C PHE A 34 -7.22 -6.66 -20.28
N GLU A 35 -6.40 -5.63 -20.51
CA GLU A 35 -5.66 -5.44 -21.75
C GLU A 35 -4.64 -6.56 -22.00
N SER A 36 -3.87 -6.91 -20.97
CA SER A 36 -2.91 -8.02 -21.03
C SER A 36 -3.57 -9.35 -21.44
N PHE A 37 -4.76 -9.66 -20.89
CA PHE A 37 -5.52 -10.85 -21.28
C PHE A 37 -6.13 -10.73 -22.68
N ALA A 38 -6.61 -9.55 -23.08
CA ALA A 38 -7.22 -9.34 -24.38
C ALA A 38 -6.19 -9.46 -25.52
N GLN A 39 -4.97 -8.99 -25.30
CA GLN A 39 -3.88 -9.05 -26.28
C GLN A 39 -3.01 -10.31 -26.15
N HIS A 40 -3.19 -11.10 -25.08
CA HIS A 40 -2.32 -12.24 -24.72
C HIS A 40 -0.85 -11.83 -24.60
N GLU A 41 -0.58 -10.66 -24.02
CA GLU A 41 0.76 -10.11 -23.87
C GLU A 41 1.08 -9.80 -22.40
N LEU A 42 2.36 -9.96 -22.05
CA LEU A 42 2.94 -9.45 -20.80
C LEU A 42 3.74 -8.21 -21.17
N PRO A 43 3.37 -7.01 -20.67
CA PRO A 43 4.11 -5.79 -20.96
C PRO A 43 5.52 -5.87 -20.33
N PHE A 44 6.47 -5.16 -20.93
CA PHE A 44 7.81 -5.01 -20.37
C PHE A 44 7.77 -4.37 -18.98
N ALA A 45 6.96 -3.31 -18.82
CA ALA A 45 6.74 -2.63 -17.56
C ALA A 45 5.32 -2.03 -17.51
N ILE A 46 4.90 -1.67 -16.29
CA ILE A 46 3.64 -0.96 -16.04
C ILE A 46 3.99 0.23 -15.17
N TRP A 47 3.71 1.44 -15.65
CA TRP A 47 4.07 2.69 -15.01
C TRP A 47 2.85 3.55 -14.68
N THR A 48 3.02 4.38 -13.66
CA THR A 48 2.18 5.54 -13.39
C THR A 48 2.88 6.81 -13.90
N PRO A 49 2.19 7.94 -14.09
CA PRO A 49 2.81 9.18 -14.53
C PRO A 49 4.01 9.62 -13.66
N GLU A 50 3.96 9.35 -12.35
CA GLU A 50 5.03 9.70 -11.41
C GLU A 50 6.27 8.81 -11.55
N ARG A 51 6.13 7.63 -12.16
CA ARG A 51 7.19 6.64 -12.38
C ARG A 51 7.66 6.59 -13.85
N GLU A 52 7.10 7.45 -14.69
CA GLU A 52 7.47 7.48 -16.11
C GLU A 52 8.94 7.84 -16.27
N THR A 53 9.67 6.99 -16.99
CA THR A 53 11.08 7.17 -17.29
C THR A 53 11.30 7.06 -18.81
N ALA A 54 12.45 7.55 -19.28
CA ALA A 54 12.81 7.40 -20.68
C ALA A 54 12.90 5.92 -21.07
N THR A 55 12.24 5.53 -22.14
CA THR A 55 12.21 4.17 -22.68
C THR A 55 12.32 4.15 -24.17
N LEU A 56 12.89 3.06 -24.72
CA LEU A 56 12.92 2.78 -26.15
C LEU A 56 11.68 1.98 -26.59
N TYR A 57 10.90 1.46 -25.66
CA TYR A 57 9.68 0.71 -25.97
C TYR A 57 8.49 1.64 -26.18
N PRO A 58 7.56 1.31 -27.05
CA PRO A 58 6.32 2.06 -27.20
C PRO A 58 5.55 2.09 -25.88
N VAL A 59 5.03 3.26 -25.54
CA VAL A 59 4.17 3.46 -24.38
C VAL A 59 2.71 3.37 -24.84
N LYS A 60 1.93 2.52 -24.16
CA LYS A 60 0.51 2.33 -24.39
C LYS A 60 -0.28 2.84 -23.22
N GLU A 61 -0.99 3.93 -23.40
CA GLU A 61 -1.90 4.44 -22.38
C GLU A 61 -3.09 3.50 -22.18
N ILE A 62 -3.38 3.17 -20.94
CA ILE A 62 -4.50 2.32 -20.53
C ILE A 62 -5.49 3.18 -19.73
N PRO A 63 -6.55 3.68 -20.37
CA PRO A 63 -7.55 4.48 -19.69
C PRO A 63 -8.37 3.64 -18.72
N THR A 64 -8.70 4.22 -17.58
CA THR A 64 -9.55 3.59 -16.57
C THR A 64 -11.00 3.50 -17.07
N ASP A 65 -11.50 2.29 -17.14
CA ASP A 65 -12.88 1.94 -17.51
C ASP A 65 -13.51 1.14 -16.36
N HIS A 66 -14.40 1.78 -15.63
CA HIS A 66 -15.08 1.17 -14.47
C HIS A 66 -15.84 -0.11 -14.79
N ALA A 67 -16.40 -0.24 -16.00
CA ALA A 67 -17.12 -1.44 -16.40
C ALA A 67 -16.18 -2.63 -16.63
N LYS A 68 -15.04 -2.38 -17.29
CA LYS A 68 -13.99 -3.39 -17.46
C LYS A 68 -13.37 -3.78 -16.12
N ALA A 69 -13.00 -2.81 -15.28
CA ALA A 69 -12.43 -3.03 -13.96
C ALA A 69 -13.34 -3.91 -13.10
N ARG A 70 -14.63 -3.56 -13.00
CA ARG A 70 -15.62 -4.34 -12.25
C ARG A 70 -15.74 -5.78 -12.76
N ARG A 71 -15.74 -5.98 -14.07
CA ARG A 71 -15.81 -7.33 -14.68
C ARG A 71 -14.58 -8.16 -14.37
N VAL A 72 -13.39 -7.57 -14.43
CA VAL A 72 -12.13 -8.24 -14.07
C VAL A 72 -12.14 -8.61 -12.60
N PHE A 73 -12.44 -7.67 -11.73
CA PHE A 73 -12.47 -7.88 -10.29
C PHE A 73 -13.45 -8.99 -9.88
N ALA A 74 -14.69 -8.95 -10.39
CA ALA A 74 -15.68 -9.98 -10.12
C ALA A 74 -15.21 -11.38 -10.56
N SER A 75 -14.36 -11.47 -11.58
CA SER A 75 -13.83 -12.74 -12.06
C SER A 75 -12.82 -13.38 -11.08
N PHE A 76 -12.14 -12.60 -10.22
CA PHE A 76 -11.18 -13.12 -9.25
C PHE A 76 -11.89 -14.05 -8.25
N ARG A 77 -12.89 -13.56 -7.55
CA ARG A 77 -13.65 -14.37 -6.60
C ARG A 77 -14.36 -15.53 -7.27
N ALA A 78 -15.02 -15.28 -8.41
CA ALA A 78 -15.82 -16.28 -9.10
C ALA A 78 -15.00 -17.44 -9.69
N LYS A 79 -13.79 -17.19 -10.19
CA LYS A 79 -12.97 -18.18 -10.89
C LYS A 79 -11.75 -18.64 -10.09
N LEU A 80 -11.19 -17.78 -9.23
CA LEU A 80 -9.93 -18.03 -8.53
C LEU A 80 -10.10 -18.16 -7.02
N GLY A 81 -11.25 -17.74 -6.48
CA GLY A 81 -11.59 -17.81 -5.06
C GLY A 81 -11.17 -16.56 -4.27
N GLU A 82 -11.69 -16.48 -3.06
CA GLU A 82 -11.53 -15.33 -2.14
C GLU A 82 -10.07 -15.10 -1.72
N GLU A 83 -9.29 -16.18 -1.51
CA GLU A 83 -7.87 -16.07 -1.15
C GLU A 83 -7.06 -15.32 -2.22
N THR A 84 -7.33 -15.58 -3.50
CA THR A 84 -6.67 -14.89 -4.63
C THR A 84 -7.10 -13.44 -4.72
N GLU A 85 -8.39 -13.16 -4.62
CA GLU A 85 -8.93 -11.79 -4.60
C GLU A 85 -8.29 -10.97 -3.48
N SER A 86 -8.27 -11.53 -2.26
CA SER A 86 -7.67 -10.88 -1.08
C SER A 86 -6.17 -10.62 -1.27
N LEU A 87 -5.42 -11.61 -1.79
CA LEU A 87 -3.98 -11.47 -2.03
C LEU A 87 -3.70 -10.33 -3.04
N VAL A 88 -4.37 -10.35 -4.19
CA VAL A 88 -4.18 -9.34 -5.25
C VAL A 88 -4.52 -7.94 -4.76
N THR A 89 -5.67 -7.77 -4.09
CA THR A 89 -6.11 -6.48 -3.55
C THR A 89 -5.12 -5.94 -2.52
N ARG A 90 -4.62 -6.83 -1.65
CA ARG A 90 -3.68 -6.45 -0.59
C ARG A 90 -2.30 -6.13 -1.15
N ASP A 91 -1.77 -6.98 -2.04
CA ASP A 91 -0.43 -6.80 -2.62
C ASP A 91 -0.35 -5.61 -3.58
N PHE A 92 -1.47 -5.16 -4.15
CA PHE A 92 -1.52 -3.90 -4.89
C PHE A 92 -1.14 -2.68 -4.03
N LEU A 93 -1.33 -2.74 -2.71
CA LEU A 93 -0.91 -1.71 -1.77
C LEU A 93 0.60 -1.71 -1.48
N SER A 94 1.33 -2.70 -1.99
CA SER A 94 2.78 -2.82 -1.81
C SER A 94 3.52 -1.66 -2.50
N GLY A 95 4.62 -1.20 -1.89
CA GLY A 95 5.54 -0.22 -2.46
C GLY A 95 6.60 -0.82 -3.41
N TRP A 96 6.48 -2.08 -3.82
CA TRP A 96 7.42 -2.67 -4.78
C TRP A 96 7.21 -2.09 -6.18
N GLU A 97 8.31 -1.74 -6.84
CA GLU A 97 8.28 -1.02 -8.13
C GLU A 97 7.65 -1.83 -9.27
N ASP A 98 7.76 -3.16 -9.23
CA ASP A 98 7.25 -4.07 -10.27
C ASP A 98 6.01 -4.87 -9.83
N LYS A 99 5.30 -4.40 -8.79
CA LYS A 99 4.15 -5.09 -8.20
C LYS A 99 3.07 -5.40 -9.24
N GLU A 100 2.74 -4.44 -10.11
CA GLU A 100 1.71 -4.58 -11.13
C GLU A 100 2.05 -5.71 -12.11
N LEU A 101 3.29 -5.77 -12.56
CA LEU A 101 3.74 -6.81 -13.48
C LEU A 101 3.74 -8.20 -12.81
N ARG A 102 4.17 -8.28 -11.55
CA ARG A 102 4.13 -9.53 -10.77
C ARG A 102 2.70 -10.01 -10.57
N LEU A 103 1.79 -9.10 -10.26
CA LEU A 103 0.37 -9.42 -10.11
C LEU A 103 -0.24 -9.91 -11.43
N ILE A 104 0.08 -9.30 -12.57
CA ILE A 104 -0.41 -9.74 -13.89
C ILE A 104 0.14 -11.13 -14.24
N ARG A 105 1.44 -11.38 -14.05
CA ARG A 105 2.05 -12.71 -14.28
C ARG A 105 1.38 -13.79 -13.43
N PHE A 106 1.20 -13.50 -12.15
CA PHE A 106 0.47 -14.39 -11.25
C PHE A 106 -0.97 -14.64 -11.72
N LEU A 107 -1.70 -13.59 -12.13
CA LEU A 107 -3.07 -13.74 -12.61
C LEU A 107 -3.16 -14.61 -13.87
N HIS A 108 -2.24 -14.44 -14.82
CA HIS A 108 -2.17 -15.35 -15.99
C HIS A 108 -1.98 -16.80 -15.55
N LEU A 109 -1.07 -17.07 -14.61
CA LEU A 109 -0.86 -18.39 -14.04
C LEU A 109 -2.12 -18.91 -13.34
N ALA A 110 -2.75 -18.07 -12.50
CA ALA A 110 -3.91 -18.45 -11.72
C ALA A 110 -5.13 -18.77 -12.59
N PHE A 111 -5.38 -17.99 -13.64
CA PHE A 111 -6.45 -18.30 -14.61
C PHE A 111 -6.17 -19.54 -15.43
N ALA A 112 -4.90 -19.88 -15.68
CA ALA A 112 -4.53 -21.11 -16.40
C ALA A 112 -4.66 -22.38 -15.52
N LEU A 113 -4.30 -22.29 -14.23
CA LEU A 113 -4.25 -23.45 -13.31
C LEU A 113 -5.47 -23.56 -12.38
N GLY A 114 -6.30 -22.52 -12.31
CA GLY A 114 -7.52 -22.48 -11.50
C GLY A 114 -7.33 -22.15 -10.02
N PRO A 115 -8.39 -22.28 -9.21
CA PRO A 115 -8.39 -22.04 -7.78
C PRO A 115 -7.31 -22.86 -7.06
N GLY A 116 -6.68 -22.28 -6.03
CA GLY A 116 -5.61 -22.96 -5.28
C GLY A 116 -4.20 -22.71 -5.84
N THR A 117 -4.04 -22.04 -6.98
CA THR A 117 -2.73 -21.58 -7.45
C THR A 117 -2.03 -20.73 -6.42
N VAL A 118 -2.77 -19.88 -5.70
CA VAL A 118 -2.28 -19.05 -4.59
C VAL A 118 -1.57 -19.88 -3.51
N LYS A 119 -1.91 -21.13 -3.30
CA LYS A 119 -1.30 -22.02 -2.29
C LYS A 119 0.05 -22.61 -2.71
N ARG A 120 0.44 -22.45 -3.98
CA ARG A 120 1.71 -22.97 -4.54
C ARG A 120 2.89 -22.03 -4.22
N ARG A 121 3.16 -21.80 -2.93
CA ARG A 121 4.13 -20.79 -2.43
C ARG A 121 5.56 -20.97 -2.95
N GLY A 122 5.93 -22.15 -3.44
CA GLY A 122 7.24 -22.41 -4.07
C GLY A 122 7.33 -22.07 -5.55
N HIS A 123 6.21 -21.68 -6.20
CA HIS A 123 6.22 -21.31 -7.61
C HIS A 123 6.81 -19.90 -7.81
N SER A 124 7.63 -19.70 -8.88
CA SER A 124 8.32 -18.46 -9.18
C SER A 124 7.41 -17.22 -9.25
N GLU A 125 6.18 -17.38 -9.73
CA GLU A 125 5.20 -16.29 -9.84
C GLU A 125 4.36 -16.12 -8.56
N VAL A 126 4.39 -17.04 -7.62
CA VAL A 126 3.62 -16.98 -6.37
C VAL A 126 4.48 -16.52 -5.19
N ALA A 127 5.72 -17.02 -5.11
CA ALA A 127 6.64 -16.70 -4.02
C ALA A 127 6.85 -15.19 -3.81
N PRO A 128 7.04 -14.36 -4.88
CA PRO A 128 7.20 -12.91 -4.72
C PRO A 128 5.98 -12.22 -4.10
N LEU A 129 4.75 -12.68 -4.41
CA LEU A 129 3.53 -12.10 -3.83
C LEU A 129 3.48 -12.32 -2.31
N TYR A 130 3.88 -13.50 -1.84
CA TYR A 130 3.97 -13.76 -0.40
C TYR A 130 5.06 -12.92 0.30
N GLN A 131 6.15 -12.61 -0.40
CA GLN A 131 7.18 -11.69 0.11
C GLN A 131 6.63 -10.25 0.20
N MET A 132 5.90 -9.80 -0.83
CA MET A 132 5.21 -8.49 -0.82
C MET A 132 4.21 -8.43 0.33
N LYS A 133 3.35 -9.44 0.47
CA LYS A 133 2.40 -9.57 1.57
C LYS A 133 3.09 -9.51 2.94
N GLN A 134 4.16 -10.28 3.13
CA GLN A 134 4.90 -10.30 4.40
C GLN A 134 5.52 -8.94 4.73
N SER A 135 6.09 -8.25 3.74
CA SER A 135 6.63 -6.91 3.89
C SER A 135 5.55 -5.90 4.30
N LEU A 136 4.39 -5.98 3.65
CA LEU A 136 3.24 -5.13 3.93
C LEU A 136 2.67 -5.39 5.34
N ASP A 137 2.43 -6.65 5.70
CA ASP A 137 1.91 -7.05 7.00
C ASP A 137 2.85 -6.62 8.14
N TRP A 138 4.15 -6.83 7.95
CA TRP A 138 5.17 -6.39 8.91
C TRP A 138 5.14 -4.86 9.11
N GLU A 139 5.00 -4.08 8.05
CA GLU A 139 4.94 -2.63 8.15
C GLU A 139 3.66 -2.16 8.85
N VAL A 140 2.52 -2.76 8.53
CA VAL A 140 1.24 -2.51 9.21
C VAL A 140 1.37 -2.75 10.72
N ASP A 141 1.92 -3.91 11.13
CA ASP A 141 2.13 -4.23 12.55
C ASP A 141 3.01 -3.19 13.26
N LYS A 142 4.07 -2.70 12.56
CA LYS A 142 4.94 -1.66 13.12
C LYS A 142 4.20 -0.35 13.32
N PHE A 143 3.46 0.13 12.31
CA PHE A 143 2.73 1.39 12.43
C PHE A 143 1.55 1.31 13.42
N GLN A 144 0.92 0.16 13.64
CA GLN A 144 -0.07 -0.01 14.72
C GLN A 144 0.52 0.29 16.11
N GLY A 145 1.81 0.02 16.32
CA GLY A 145 2.52 0.29 17.58
C GLY A 145 3.28 1.62 17.62
N PHE A 146 3.69 2.14 16.45
CA PHE A 146 4.63 3.26 16.38
C PHE A 146 3.99 4.60 16.02
N VAL A 147 2.75 4.65 15.54
CA VAL A 147 2.04 5.92 15.32
C VAL A 147 1.95 6.69 16.64
N ARG A 148 2.35 7.96 16.61
CA ARG A 148 2.24 8.90 17.72
C ARG A 148 1.32 10.03 17.30
N PHE A 149 0.21 10.13 18.01
CA PHE A 149 -0.72 11.23 17.82
C PHE A 149 -0.29 12.44 18.63
N GLN A 150 -0.59 13.62 18.09
CA GLN A 150 -0.47 14.91 18.74
C GLN A 150 -1.86 15.53 18.78
N GLU A 151 -2.20 16.17 19.89
CA GLU A 151 -3.48 16.88 20.00
C GLU A 151 -3.41 18.25 19.31
N HIS A 152 -4.42 18.56 18.50
CA HIS A 152 -4.60 19.85 17.84
C HIS A 152 -6.07 20.24 17.95
N ASP A 153 -6.42 21.17 18.84
CA ASP A 153 -7.78 21.69 19.01
C ASP A 153 -8.88 20.62 19.12
N GLY A 154 -8.61 19.57 19.93
CA GLY A 154 -9.54 18.46 20.16
C GLY A 154 -9.56 17.39 19.06
N MET A 155 -8.60 17.40 18.15
CA MET A 155 -8.37 16.34 17.15
C MET A 155 -6.97 15.75 17.29
N LEU A 156 -6.88 14.44 17.19
CA LEU A 156 -5.60 13.72 17.21
C LEU A 156 -5.02 13.66 15.79
N GLY A 157 -3.85 14.26 15.58
CA GLY A 157 -3.13 14.26 14.30
C GLY A 157 -1.87 13.39 14.37
N ALA A 158 -1.60 12.60 13.33
CA ALA A 158 -0.35 11.86 13.19
C ALA A 158 0.17 11.94 11.75
N VAL A 159 1.49 12.00 11.60
CA VAL A 159 2.17 11.90 10.30
C VAL A 159 2.97 10.61 10.27
N ILE A 160 2.92 9.89 9.14
CA ILE A 160 3.66 8.65 8.93
C ILE A 160 4.38 8.67 7.57
N HIS A 161 5.48 7.92 7.47
CA HIS A 161 6.27 7.77 6.24
C HIS A 161 6.45 6.29 5.89
N PRO A 162 5.39 5.58 5.50
CA PRO A 162 5.47 4.17 5.15
C PRO A 162 6.05 3.97 3.75
N LYS A 163 6.62 2.77 3.50
CA LYS A 163 7.02 2.33 2.16
C LYS A 163 5.85 1.80 1.32
N ASN A 164 4.88 1.18 2.01
CA ASN A 164 3.68 0.62 1.40
C ASN A 164 2.49 1.52 1.69
N TYR A 165 1.47 1.53 0.82
CA TYR A 165 0.25 2.28 1.06
C TYR A 165 -0.63 1.58 2.11
N ILE A 166 -0.33 1.82 3.39
CA ILE A 166 -0.91 1.07 4.52
C ILE A 166 -2.15 1.68 5.16
N LEU A 167 -2.52 2.91 4.84
CA LEU A 167 -3.67 3.59 5.47
C LEU A 167 -4.98 2.76 5.43
N PRO A 168 -5.34 2.09 4.32
CA PRO A 168 -6.53 1.24 4.29
C PRO A 168 -6.48 0.10 5.32
N LEU A 169 -5.28 -0.41 5.61
CA LEU A 169 -5.05 -1.53 6.52
C LEU A 169 -4.97 -1.07 7.98
N LEU A 170 -4.57 0.16 8.25
CA LEU A 170 -4.53 0.76 9.59
C LEU A 170 -5.92 1.19 10.08
N ARG A 171 -6.85 1.48 9.16
CA ARG A 171 -8.19 1.99 9.45
C ARG A 171 -8.90 1.19 10.55
N GLY A 172 -8.98 -0.13 10.40
CA GLY A 172 -9.71 -0.99 11.35
C GLY A 172 -9.13 -0.91 12.76
N HIS A 173 -7.80 -0.92 12.88
CA HIS A 173 -7.10 -0.85 14.15
C HIS A 173 -7.36 0.47 14.88
N PHE A 174 -7.15 1.62 14.22
CA PHE A 174 -7.27 2.92 14.87
C PHE A 174 -8.71 3.32 15.16
N CYS A 175 -9.67 2.99 14.27
CA CYS A 175 -11.09 3.20 14.56
C CYS A 175 -11.57 2.39 15.78
N ALA A 176 -11.06 1.16 15.96
CA ALA A 176 -11.41 0.35 17.14
C ALA A 176 -10.71 0.84 18.41
N ARG A 177 -9.49 1.39 18.30
CA ARG A 177 -8.71 1.88 19.44
C ARG A 177 -9.21 3.23 19.97
N PHE A 178 -9.68 4.10 19.07
CA PHE A 178 -10.14 5.46 19.37
C PHE A 178 -11.57 5.68 18.85
N PRO A 179 -12.57 4.92 19.35
CA PRO A 179 -13.91 4.96 18.77
C PRO A 179 -14.63 6.29 18.98
N GLU A 180 -14.31 7.02 20.05
CA GLU A 180 -14.95 8.29 20.43
C GLU A 180 -14.15 9.53 20.03
N GLU A 181 -12.88 9.35 19.61
CA GLU A 181 -12.00 10.45 19.29
C GLU A 181 -12.06 10.79 17.80
N ASN A 182 -11.93 12.07 17.48
CA ASN A 182 -11.67 12.49 16.12
C ASN A 182 -10.17 12.39 15.86
N PHE A 183 -9.78 11.73 14.78
CA PHE A 183 -8.35 11.61 14.44
C PHE A 183 -8.09 11.68 12.94
N LEU A 184 -6.84 12.06 12.63
CA LEU A 184 -6.29 12.12 11.28
C LEU A 184 -4.93 11.43 11.28
N ILE A 185 -4.70 10.52 10.31
CA ILE A 185 -3.37 9.96 10.02
C ILE A 185 -3.01 10.36 8.59
N TYR A 186 -1.94 11.14 8.46
CA TYR A 186 -1.41 11.58 7.18
C TYR A 186 -0.22 10.72 6.75
N ASP A 187 -0.35 10.07 5.60
CA ASP A 187 0.73 9.38 4.91
C ASP A 187 1.43 10.39 3.99
N ALA A 188 2.61 10.85 4.42
CA ALA A 188 3.36 11.88 3.70
C ALA A 188 4.06 11.35 2.44
N VAL A 189 4.21 10.02 2.30
CA VAL A 189 4.81 9.40 1.11
C VAL A 189 3.79 9.29 -0.01
N HIS A 190 2.57 8.87 0.30
CA HIS A 190 1.51 8.66 -0.68
C HIS A 190 0.52 9.83 -0.76
N GLN A 191 0.76 10.92 0.00
CA GLN A 191 -0.09 12.13 0.06
C GLN A 191 -1.57 11.77 0.31
N ALA A 192 -1.80 10.88 1.26
CA ALA A 192 -3.12 10.36 1.58
C ALA A 192 -3.44 10.55 3.06
N VAL A 193 -4.72 10.66 3.39
CA VAL A 193 -5.22 10.89 4.73
C VAL A 193 -6.28 9.87 5.08
N LEU A 194 -6.14 9.26 6.26
CA LEU A 194 -7.22 8.59 6.96
C LEU A 194 -7.82 9.58 7.97
N LEU A 195 -9.00 10.11 7.69
CA LEU A 195 -9.78 10.96 8.59
C LEU A 195 -10.86 10.12 9.26
N TYR A 196 -10.93 10.16 10.59
CA TYR A 196 -12.03 9.58 11.37
C TYR A 196 -12.70 10.68 12.18
N GLN A 197 -13.96 10.90 11.89
CA GLN A 197 -14.77 11.92 12.55
C GLN A 197 -16.23 11.48 12.59
N ASN A 198 -16.93 11.75 13.71
CA ASN A 198 -18.34 11.37 13.89
C ASN A 198 -18.59 9.87 13.58
N HIS A 199 -17.74 8.98 14.07
CA HIS A 199 -17.78 7.53 13.86
C HIS A 199 -17.70 7.09 12.38
N LYS A 200 -17.19 7.96 11.50
CA LYS A 200 -17.01 7.67 10.08
C LYS A 200 -15.53 7.83 9.68
N ALA A 201 -15.01 6.80 9.05
CA ALA A 201 -13.65 6.80 8.51
C ALA A 201 -13.70 7.06 7.00
N GLN A 202 -12.90 8.03 6.55
CA GLN A 202 -12.72 8.38 5.15
C GLN A 202 -11.23 8.32 4.78
N LEU A 203 -10.96 7.78 3.59
CA LEU A 203 -9.63 7.81 2.97
C LEU A 203 -9.68 8.82 1.83
N MET A 204 -8.73 9.73 1.80
CA MET A 204 -8.66 10.81 0.80
C MET A 204 -7.22 10.96 0.32
N GLU A 205 -7.06 11.20 -0.97
CA GLU A 205 -5.79 11.64 -1.55
C GLU A 205 -5.76 13.17 -1.56
N LEU A 206 -4.59 13.73 -1.32
CA LEU A 206 -4.39 15.17 -1.28
C LEU A 206 -3.57 15.61 -2.50
N ALA A 207 -4.00 16.70 -3.13
CA ALA A 207 -3.26 17.30 -4.24
C ALA A 207 -1.98 18.04 -3.77
N GLU A 208 -1.96 18.46 -2.49
CA GLU A 208 -0.83 19.18 -1.89
C GLU A 208 -0.44 18.54 -0.55
N PRO A 209 0.86 18.59 -0.18
CA PRO A 209 1.32 18.07 1.10
C PRO A 209 0.62 18.73 2.28
N LEU A 210 0.17 17.92 3.23
CA LEU A 210 -0.42 18.40 4.48
C LEU A 210 0.67 18.67 5.52
N THR A 211 0.63 19.84 6.12
CA THR A 211 1.45 20.17 7.29
C THR A 211 0.53 20.34 8.50
N LEU A 212 0.75 19.52 9.53
CA LEU A 212 0.03 19.71 10.80
C LEU A 212 0.54 20.97 11.50
N PRO A 213 -0.31 21.69 12.22
CA PRO A 213 0.12 22.83 13.01
C PRO A 213 1.15 22.40 14.08
N PRO A 214 2.02 23.32 14.54
CA PRO A 214 2.94 23.01 15.62
C PRO A 214 2.17 22.66 16.90
N PRO A 215 2.72 21.78 17.77
CA PRO A 215 2.11 21.44 19.03
C PRO A 215 2.01 22.67 19.93
N ASP A 216 0.87 22.85 20.61
CA ASP A 216 0.67 23.90 21.60
C ASP A 216 1.49 23.63 22.89
N GLU A 217 1.42 24.53 23.87
CA GLU A 217 2.18 24.40 25.12
C GLU A 217 1.80 23.13 25.92
N ARG A 218 0.52 22.77 25.90
CA ARG A 218 0.01 21.57 26.59
C ARG A 218 0.52 20.29 25.94
N GLU A 219 0.44 20.20 24.62
CA GLU A 219 0.95 19.08 23.85
C GLU A 219 2.48 18.95 24.01
N GLN A 220 3.21 20.09 24.01
CA GLN A 220 4.66 20.08 24.26
C GLN A 220 5.00 19.50 25.65
N GLN A 221 4.23 19.84 26.70
CA GLN A 221 4.39 19.26 28.02
C GLN A 221 4.12 17.75 28.04
N PHE A 222 3.08 17.29 27.36
CA PHE A 222 2.82 15.85 27.23
C PHE A 222 3.93 15.11 26.49
N GLN A 223 4.47 15.69 25.42
CA GLN A 223 5.61 15.09 24.70
C GLN A 223 6.85 15.00 25.57
N GLU A 224 7.11 16.02 26.42
CA GLU A 224 8.24 15.98 27.34
C GLU A 224 8.04 14.92 28.43
N LEU A 225 6.84 14.84 29.02
CA LEU A 225 6.49 13.78 29.98
C LEU A 225 6.63 12.40 29.37
N TRP A 226 6.22 12.22 28.11
CA TRP A 226 6.38 10.97 27.39
C TRP A 226 7.84 10.58 27.20
N ARG A 227 8.71 11.53 26.82
CA ARG A 227 10.17 11.29 26.69
C ARG A 227 10.79 10.90 28.03
N GLN A 228 10.41 11.59 29.11
CA GLN A 228 10.90 11.26 30.46
C GLN A 228 10.44 9.87 30.90
N PHE A 229 9.17 9.55 30.69
CA PHE A 229 8.62 8.23 30.97
C PHE A 229 9.37 7.14 30.20
N TYR A 230 9.59 7.31 28.90
CA TYR A 230 10.33 6.38 28.06
C TYR A 230 11.76 6.15 28.61
N LYS A 231 12.48 7.22 28.94
CA LYS A 231 13.83 7.14 29.53
C LYS A 231 13.84 6.45 30.91
N THR A 232 12.79 6.64 31.70
CA THR A 232 12.69 6.06 33.06
C THR A 232 12.38 4.56 33.03
N LEU A 233 11.65 4.09 32.02
CA LEU A 233 11.32 2.66 31.87
C LEU A 233 12.51 1.82 31.39
N GLU A 234 13.56 2.44 30.91
CA GLU A 234 14.74 1.71 30.46
C GLU A 234 15.47 1.02 31.62
N ILE A 235 15.53 -0.30 31.54
CA ILE A 235 16.35 -1.10 32.48
C ILE A 235 17.78 -1.14 31.91
N LYS A 236 18.68 -0.33 32.42
CA LYS A 236 20.07 -0.20 31.95
C LYS A 236 20.80 -1.55 31.78
N ALA A 237 20.57 -2.50 32.70
CA ALA A 237 21.16 -3.84 32.61
C ALA A 237 20.64 -4.69 31.43
N ARG A 238 19.52 -4.29 30.78
CA ARG A 238 18.91 -4.94 29.62
C ARG A 238 19.07 -4.12 28.35
N HIS A 239 19.83 -3.01 28.43
CA HIS A 239 20.07 -2.18 27.26
C HIS A 239 20.70 -3.00 26.12
N ASN A 240 20.04 -3.05 24.99
CA ASN A 240 20.49 -3.77 23.79
C ASN A 240 20.08 -2.98 22.55
N GLU A 241 20.99 -2.10 22.12
CA GLU A 241 20.73 -1.24 20.98
C GLU A 241 20.51 -2.03 19.68
N LYS A 242 21.25 -3.11 19.45
CA LYS A 242 21.06 -3.97 18.29
C LYS A 242 19.69 -4.63 18.29
N GLY A 243 19.23 -5.12 19.44
CA GLY A 243 17.88 -5.65 19.62
C GLY A 243 16.82 -4.59 19.39
N ARG A 244 17.00 -3.37 19.93
CA ARG A 244 16.11 -2.22 19.71
C ARG A 244 15.97 -1.91 18.22
N MET A 245 17.09 -1.79 17.49
CA MET A 245 17.07 -1.52 16.04
C MET A 245 16.42 -2.63 15.22
N THR A 246 16.47 -3.89 15.68
CA THR A 246 15.78 -5.00 15.02
C THR A 246 14.25 -4.89 15.17
N HIS A 247 13.77 -4.51 16.36
CA HIS A 247 12.34 -4.42 16.64
C HIS A 247 11.74 -3.06 16.29
N CYS A 248 12.51 -1.97 16.38
CA CYS A 248 12.16 -0.61 16.04
C CYS A 248 13.25 0.01 15.15
N PRO A 249 13.26 -0.29 13.85
CA PRO A 249 14.23 0.26 12.89
C PRO A 249 14.23 1.79 12.84
N LYS A 250 15.41 2.37 12.63
CA LYS A 250 15.61 3.84 12.61
C LYS A 250 14.67 4.60 11.65
N ARG A 251 14.20 3.96 10.59
CA ARG A 251 13.28 4.60 9.63
C ARG A 251 11.94 5.05 10.25
N PHE A 252 11.53 4.45 11.39
CA PHE A 252 10.32 4.85 12.11
C PHE A 252 10.56 5.97 13.12
N TRP A 253 11.81 6.23 13.50
CA TRP A 253 12.16 7.14 14.59
C TRP A 253 11.76 8.59 14.30
N ALA A 254 11.75 9.00 13.03
CA ALA A 254 11.33 10.35 12.64
C ALA A 254 9.87 10.67 13.03
N ASP A 255 9.03 9.63 13.11
CA ASP A 255 7.60 9.76 13.42
C ASP A 255 7.30 9.49 14.90
N MET A 256 8.32 9.10 15.70
CA MET A 256 8.19 8.74 17.11
C MET A 256 8.72 9.85 18.03
N THR A 257 7.86 10.42 18.85
CA THR A 257 8.18 11.55 19.76
C THR A 257 9.40 11.30 20.62
N GLU A 258 9.55 10.09 21.17
CA GLU A 258 10.64 9.66 22.05
C GLU A 258 11.97 9.43 21.32
N MET A 259 11.96 9.24 20.00
CA MET A 259 13.14 8.89 19.21
C MET A 259 13.70 10.05 18.39
N LYS A 260 12.93 11.13 18.20
CA LYS A 260 13.34 12.28 17.36
C LYS A 260 14.68 12.91 17.77
N GLU A 261 15.01 12.90 19.06
CA GLU A 261 16.27 13.46 19.56
C GLU A 261 17.49 12.59 19.24
N GLU A 262 17.32 11.29 19.08
CA GLU A 262 18.40 10.35 18.75
C GLU A 262 18.80 10.35 17.27
N LEU A 263 18.04 11.08 16.42
CA LEU A 263 18.34 11.27 15.00
C LEU A 263 19.23 12.50 14.72
N LYS A 264 19.41 13.36 15.74
CA LYS A 264 20.30 14.55 15.69
C LYS A 264 21.73 14.17 16.06
#